data_ae291f4aefa74de4950582ba00506728
#
_entry.id   ae291f4aefa74de4950582ba00506728
#
_cell.length_a   1.000
_cell.length_b   1.000
_cell.length_c   1.000
_cell.angle_alpha   90.00
_cell.angle_beta   90.00
_cell.angle_gamma   90.00
#
_symmetry.space_group_name_H-M   'P 1'
#
loop_
_entity.id
_entity.type
_entity.pdbx_description
1 polymer ?
#
loop_
_entity_poly.entity_id
_entity_poly.type
_entity_poly.pdbx_seq_one_letter_code
_entity_poly.pdbx_strand_id
1 'polypeptide(L)'
;MTKKNLLVNAILSAVVFCGTVTLAQDPVQDISKSVHPNLAEAQRRVVEANGYIAASQKDNRYDMHGHASKARELLVEVNQELKAAAKDADEAAAANQRKK
;
A
#
# COMPACT_ATOMS: atom_id res chain seq x y z
N MET A 1 8.37 -12.50 42.96
CA MET A 1 9.06 -12.80 42.20
C MET A 1 8.64 -13.05 40.88
N THR A 2 8.19 -13.80 40.79
CA THR A 2 7.66 -14.15 39.59
C THR A 2 6.95 -13.10 38.92
N LYS A 3 6.24 -12.52 39.54
CA LYS A 3 5.51 -11.53 38.97
C LYS A 3 6.20 -10.85 37.92
N LYS A 4 7.20 -10.48 38.13
CA LYS A 4 7.86 -9.73 37.18
C LYS A 4 7.71 -10.20 35.85
N ASN A 5 7.82 -11.25 35.72
CA ASN A 5 7.78 -11.72 34.44
C ASN A 5 6.70 -11.28 33.65
N LEU A 6 5.77 -11.44 34.12
CA LEU A 6 4.69 -11.12 33.40
C LEU A 6 4.82 -9.92 32.70
N LEU A 7 5.06 -9.08 33.30
CA LEU A 7 5.08 -7.90 32.73
C LEU A 7 5.63 -7.92 31.45
N VAL A 8 6.49 -8.35 31.36
CA VAL A 8 7.12 -8.40 30.20
C VAL A 8 6.30 -8.64 29.15
N ASN A 9 5.74 -9.56 29.17
CA ASN A 9 4.92 -9.87 28.14
C ASN A 9 4.19 -8.79 27.67
N ALA A 10 3.75 -8.30 28.42
CA ALA A 10 2.94 -7.26 28.07
C ALA A 10 3.60 -6.62 26.96
N ILE A 11 4.59 -6.35 27.11
CA ILE A 11 5.25 -5.72 26.18
C ILE A 11 4.98 -6.06 24.87
N LEU A 12 5.32 -7.01 24.67
CA LEU A 12 5.14 -7.36 23.43
C LEU A 12 4.12 -6.84 22.84
N SER A 13 3.47 -6.96 23.34
CA SER A 13 2.31 -6.58 22.80
C SER A 13 2.57 -5.45 22.01
N ALA A 14 3.14 -4.85 22.49
CA ALA A 14 3.35 -3.71 21.83
C ALA A 14 3.59 -3.86 20.44
N VAL A 15 3.92 -4.26 20.45
CA VAL A 15 4.18 -4.35 19.37
C VAL A 15 3.35 -4.26 18.49
N VAL A 16 3.06 -4.49 18.49
CA VAL A 16 2.24 -4.51 17.71
C VAL A 16 2.17 -3.59 16.93
N PHE A 17 2.54 -3.35 17.06
CA PHE A 17 2.49 -2.64 16.43
C PHE A 17 2.49 -2.41 15.47
N CYS A 18 2.74 -2.72 15.44
CA CYS A 18 2.81 -2.75 14.66
C CYS A 18 2.31 -2.14 13.71
N GLY A 19 1.64 -2.34 13.59
CA GLY A 19 0.87 -1.90 12.62
C GLY A 19 1.44 -0.70 12.14
N THR A 20 1.74 -0.15 12.79
CA THR A 20 2.31 1.00 12.45
C THR A 20 2.92 0.99 11.21
N VAL A 21 3.70 0.38 11.18
CA VAL A 21 4.35 0.33 10.06
C VAL A 21 3.68 0.57 8.88
N THR A 22 2.99 -0.15 8.66
CA THR A 22 2.30 0.00 7.48
C THR A 22 1.95 1.31 7.11
N LEU A 23 1.53 1.97 7.92
CA LEU A 23 1.10 3.19 7.56
C LEU A 23 2.02 3.97 6.81
N ALA A 24 3.13 3.83 6.92
CA ALA A 24 4.00 4.71 6.25
C ALA A 24 4.23 4.49 4.78
N GLN A 25 3.66 3.52 4.23
CA GLN A 25 4.00 3.27 2.86
C GLN A 25 3.16 4.03 1.86
N ASP A 26 3.76 4.82 1.05
CA ASP A 26 3.06 5.47 -0.05
C ASP A 26 3.08 4.57 -1.28
N PRO A 27 2.09 4.67 -2.13
CA PRO A 27 2.12 3.91 -3.38
C PRO A 27 3.24 4.42 -4.27
N VAL A 28 3.89 3.52 -4.98
CA VAL A 28 4.97 3.89 -5.88
C VAL A 28 4.71 3.33 -7.26
N GLN A 29 5.33 3.92 -8.26
CA GLN A 29 5.19 3.47 -9.63
C GLN A 29 6.27 2.47 -9.95
N ASP A 30 5.93 1.21 -10.03
CA ASP A 30 6.90 0.17 -10.34
C ASP A 30 6.39 -0.87 -11.32
N ILE A 31 5.29 -0.61 -12.00
CA ILE A 31 4.80 -1.49 -13.07
C ILE A 31 5.41 -1.03 -14.37
N SER A 32 5.92 -1.97 -15.14
CA SER A 32 6.59 -1.66 -16.40
C SER A 32 5.62 -1.07 -17.41
N LYS A 33 5.94 0.12 -17.87
CA LYS A 33 5.11 0.80 -18.84
C LYS A 33 5.17 0.13 -20.20
N SER A 34 6.30 -0.47 -20.54
CA SER A 34 6.41 -1.12 -21.82
C SER A 34 5.68 -2.45 -21.89
N VAL A 35 5.52 -3.11 -20.75
CA VAL A 35 4.86 -4.41 -20.72
C VAL A 35 3.37 -4.26 -20.40
N HIS A 36 3.03 -3.40 -19.48
CA HIS A 36 1.65 -3.22 -19.05
C HIS A 36 1.28 -1.73 -19.04
N PRO A 37 1.15 -1.14 -20.22
CA PRO A 37 0.97 0.33 -20.29
C PRO A 37 -0.27 0.83 -19.54
N ASN A 38 -1.36 0.12 -19.60
CA ASN A 38 -2.57 0.59 -18.92
C ASN A 38 -2.49 0.41 -17.42
N LEU A 39 -1.89 -0.67 -16.95
CA LEU A 39 -1.72 -0.86 -15.51
C LEU A 39 -0.70 0.15 -14.97
N ALA A 40 0.34 0.43 -15.74
CA ALA A 40 1.32 1.42 -15.33
C ALA A 40 0.67 2.81 -15.27
N GLU A 41 -0.21 3.11 -16.21
CA GLU A 41 -0.89 4.40 -16.17
C GLU A 41 -1.83 4.48 -14.97
N ALA A 42 -2.54 3.39 -14.66
CA ALA A 42 -3.39 3.37 -13.47
C ALA A 42 -2.56 3.62 -12.23
N GLN A 43 -1.39 3.00 -12.16
CA GLN A 43 -0.52 3.17 -11.01
C GLN A 43 -0.04 4.63 -10.91
N ARG A 44 0.25 5.25 -12.03
CA ARG A 44 0.66 6.64 -12.04
C ARG A 44 -0.44 7.52 -11.46
N ARG A 45 -1.69 7.23 -11.82
CA ARG A 45 -2.81 8.02 -11.30
C ARG A 45 -3.00 7.81 -9.81
N VAL A 46 -2.74 6.60 -9.32
CA VAL A 46 -2.84 6.32 -7.90
C VAL A 46 -1.80 7.15 -7.14
N VAL A 47 -0.57 7.18 -7.64
CA VAL A 47 0.48 7.94 -7.00
C VAL A 47 0.15 9.43 -7.01
N GLU A 48 -0.38 9.91 -8.13
CA GLU A 48 -0.76 11.29 -8.27
C GLU A 48 -1.88 11.66 -7.28
N ALA A 49 -2.91 10.79 -7.21
CA ALA A 49 -4.02 11.03 -6.30
C ALA A 49 -3.56 11.06 -4.85
N ASN A 50 -2.65 10.16 -4.51
CA ASN A 50 -2.12 10.13 -3.14
C ASN A 50 -1.40 11.44 -2.82
N GLY A 51 -0.68 11.99 -3.78
CA GLY A 51 -0.01 13.27 -3.57
C GLY A 51 -0.98 14.41 -3.33
N TYR A 52 -2.09 14.42 -4.08
CA TYR A 52 -3.09 15.46 -3.89
C TYR A 52 -3.77 15.34 -2.52
N ILE A 53 -4.04 14.13 -2.08
CA ILE A 53 -4.65 13.95 -0.77
C ILE A 53 -3.69 14.40 0.33
N ALA A 54 -2.41 14.08 0.18
CA ALA A 54 -1.42 14.53 1.15
C ALA A 54 -1.36 16.05 1.19
N ALA A 55 -1.43 16.70 0.03
CA ALA A 55 -1.42 18.15 -0.03
C ALA A 55 -2.66 18.72 0.66
N SER A 56 -3.80 18.08 0.48
CA SER A 56 -5.02 18.50 1.11
C SER A 56 -4.94 18.41 2.64
N GLN A 57 -4.31 17.37 3.15
CA GLN A 57 -4.10 17.24 4.59
C GLN A 57 -3.25 18.38 5.12
N LYS A 58 -2.25 18.77 4.36
CA LYS A 58 -1.37 19.83 4.75
C LYS A 58 -2.11 21.17 4.73
N ASP A 59 -2.90 21.40 3.70
CA ASP A 59 -3.64 22.64 3.56
C ASP A 59 -4.63 22.82 4.68
N ASN A 60 -5.30 21.78 5.09
CA ASN A 60 -6.33 21.86 6.11
C ASN A 60 -5.79 21.68 7.52
N ARG A 61 -4.54 21.29 7.63
CA ARG A 61 -3.91 21.11 8.92
C ARG A 61 -4.58 20.07 9.80
N TYR A 62 -5.34 19.20 9.21
CA TYR A 62 -5.93 18.10 9.95
C TYR A 62 -6.42 17.08 8.95
N ASP A 63 -6.79 15.93 9.43
CA ASP A 63 -7.07 14.80 8.57
C ASP A 63 -8.55 14.64 8.21
N MET A 64 -9.30 15.72 8.33
CA MET A 64 -10.70 15.71 7.92
C MET A 64 -11.43 14.49 8.50
N HIS A 65 -11.31 14.33 9.82
CA HIS A 65 -11.94 13.24 10.58
C HIS A 65 -11.42 11.85 10.16
N GLY A 66 -10.20 11.79 9.70
CA GLY A 66 -9.60 10.52 9.31
C GLY A 66 -9.92 10.07 7.91
N HIS A 67 -10.76 10.82 7.21
CA HIS A 67 -11.16 10.40 5.86
C HIS A 67 -10.01 10.49 4.88
N ALA A 68 -9.16 11.49 5.01
CA ALA A 68 -8.03 11.62 4.09
C ALA A 68 -7.03 10.50 4.30
N SER A 69 -6.74 10.17 5.56
CA SER A 69 -5.84 9.04 5.84
C SER A 69 -6.40 7.75 5.30
N LYS A 70 -7.70 7.55 5.48
CA LYS A 70 -8.34 6.35 4.99
C LYS A 70 -8.27 6.27 3.46
N ALA A 71 -8.46 7.40 2.80
CA ALA A 71 -8.37 7.43 1.35
C ALA A 71 -6.97 7.04 0.90
N ARG A 72 -5.94 7.52 1.59
CA ARG A 72 -4.57 7.17 1.24
C ARG A 72 -4.30 5.67 1.47
N GLU A 73 -4.84 5.12 2.55
CA GLU A 73 -4.70 3.69 2.80
C GLU A 73 -5.33 2.88 1.67
N LEU A 74 -6.51 3.30 1.21
CA LEU A 74 -7.17 2.61 0.13
C LEU A 74 -6.36 2.69 -1.16
N LEU A 75 -5.67 3.81 -1.39
CA LEU A 75 -4.83 3.92 -2.57
C LEU A 75 -3.63 2.98 -2.49
N VAL A 76 -3.10 2.75 -1.29
CA VAL A 76 -2.05 1.77 -1.13
C VAL A 76 -2.56 0.38 -1.51
N GLU A 77 -3.78 0.05 -1.08
CA GLU A 77 -4.36 -1.23 -1.41
C GLU A 77 -4.61 -1.36 -2.92
N VAL A 78 -5.11 -0.28 -3.53
CA VAL A 78 -5.30 -0.29 -4.98
C VAL A 78 -3.98 -0.55 -5.68
N ASN A 79 -2.92 0.08 -5.22
CA ASN A 79 -1.62 -0.10 -5.83
C ASN A 79 -1.14 -1.55 -5.73
N GLN A 80 -1.40 -2.19 -4.60
CA GLN A 80 -1.03 -3.58 -4.43
C GLN A 80 -1.81 -4.47 -5.37
N GLU A 81 -3.09 -4.18 -5.57
CA GLU A 81 -3.90 -4.96 -6.50
C GLU A 81 -3.45 -4.75 -7.95
N LEU A 82 -3.02 -3.54 -8.29
CA LEU A 82 -2.50 -3.31 -9.63
C LEU A 82 -1.23 -4.13 -9.88
N LYS A 83 -0.38 -4.24 -8.88
CA LYS A 83 0.83 -5.03 -9.01
C LYS A 83 0.48 -6.52 -9.13
N ALA A 84 -0.50 -6.97 -8.37
CA ALA A 84 -0.94 -8.35 -8.47
C ALA A 84 -1.52 -8.64 -9.85
N ALA A 85 -2.26 -7.69 -10.41
CA ALA A 85 -2.81 -7.85 -11.74
C ALA A 85 -1.70 -7.96 -12.78
N ALA A 86 -0.66 -7.14 -12.65
CA ALA A 86 0.46 -7.19 -13.59
C ALA A 86 1.16 -8.55 -13.50
N LYS A 87 1.33 -9.06 -12.29
CA LYS A 87 1.97 -10.34 -12.08
C LYS A 87 1.13 -11.46 -12.69
N ASP A 88 -0.17 -11.43 -12.47
CA ASP A 88 -1.05 -12.44 -13.03
C ASP A 88 -1.04 -12.40 -14.56
N ALA A 89 -0.99 -11.22 -15.13
CA ALA A 89 -0.92 -11.10 -16.59
C ALA A 89 0.38 -11.67 -17.12
N ASP A 90 1.48 -11.47 -16.41
CA ASP A 90 2.77 -12.04 -16.80
C ASP A 90 2.72 -13.56 -16.75
N GLU A 91 2.10 -14.09 -15.72
CA GLU A 91 2.02 -15.54 -15.58
C GLU A 91 1.12 -16.16 -16.64
N ALA A 92 0.04 -15.49 -16.98
CA ALA A 92 -0.84 -15.98 -18.04
C ALA A 92 -0.14 -15.97 -19.38
N ALA A 93 0.63 -14.92 -19.65
CA ALA A 93 1.37 -14.84 -20.90
C ALA A 93 2.42 -15.96 -20.98
N ALA A 94 3.10 -16.23 -19.88
CA ALA A 94 4.09 -17.29 -19.84
C ALA A 94 3.44 -18.67 -20.06
N ALA A 95 2.27 -18.87 -19.46
CA ALA A 95 1.57 -20.14 -19.64
C ALA A 95 1.13 -20.34 -21.10
N ASN A 96 0.68 -19.27 -21.74
CA ASN A 96 0.30 -19.35 -23.13
C ASN A 96 1.50 -19.70 -24.01
N GLN A 97 2.64 -19.14 -23.73
CA GLN A 97 3.83 -19.45 -24.49
C GLN A 97 4.21 -20.90 -24.36
N ARG A 98 4.06 -21.47 -23.19
CA ARG A 98 4.40 -22.86 -23.00
C ARG A 98 3.50 -23.82 -23.77
N LYS A 99 2.28 -23.41 -24.03
CA LYS A 99 1.36 -24.27 -24.76
C LYS A 99 1.69 -24.36 -26.24
N LYS A 100 2.43 -23.44 -26.75
CA LYS A 100 2.83 -23.49 -28.15
C LYS A 100 4.03 -24.38 -28.33
#